data_560352cbfad780d1c6d90d2524d6079e
#
_entry.id   560352cbfad780d1c6d90d2524d6079e
#
_cell.length_a   1.000
_cell.length_b   1.000
_cell.length_c   1.000
_cell.angle_alpha   90.00
_cell.angle_beta   90.00
_cell.angle_gamma   90.00
#
_symmetry.space_group_name_H-M   'P 1'
#
loop_
_entity.id
_entity.type
_entity.pdbx_description
1 polymer ?
#
loop_
_entity_poly.entity_id
_entity_poly.type
_entity_poly.pdbx_seq_one_letter_code
_entity_poly.pdbx_strand_id
1 'polypeptide(L)'
;MQYAHSKVAVLGYGNIGRACEQALLQAPDMELVGIYHHNELNQLLTKADDIDAVLLCTPTRGVEVFATALLKAGICTVDSFDIHTQVPGLRQRLGAVAREGKAVSIISAGWDPGTDSVVRTLMLAMAPAGLTYTNFGPGRSMGHTVAAKAISGVKDALSMTIPLGTGIHRRMVYIELEDGADFATVEKALLADDYFAHDETHVIEVPSVAALNNVAHGVDLERNGVSGTTHNQRFRFTMEINNPALTGQVLVSAARAALRQRKEGQYGAYTLIEIPPVAMLPGSADEWVAQLV
;
A
#
# COMPACT_ATOMS: atom_id res chain seq x y z
N MET A 1 27.10 -5.59 -17.64
CA MET A 1 27.59 -5.76 -16.26
C MET A 1 26.62 -6.64 -15.52
N GLN A 2 27.07 -7.74 -14.92
CA GLN A 2 26.22 -8.58 -14.09
C GLN A 2 26.06 -7.85 -12.76
N TYR A 3 24.89 -7.30 -12.49
CA TYR A 3 24.59 -6.70 -11.18
C TYR A 3 24.59 -7.82 -10.15
N ALA A 4 25.27 -7.63 -9.02
CA ALA A 4 25.08 -8.49 -7.87
C ALA A 4 23.61 -8.38 -7.46
N HIS A 5 22.85 -9.49 -7.54
CA HIS A 5 21.45 -9.49 -7.20
C HIS A 5 21.30 -9.27 -5.70
N SER A 6 20.47 -8.29 -5.32
CA SER A 6 20.10 -8.07 -3.93
C SER A 6 19.16 -9.17 -3.46
N LYS A 7 19.46 -9.76 -2.31
CA LYS A 7 18.71 -10.89 -1.73
C LYS A 7 17.50 -10.38 -0.95
N VAL A 8 16.31 -10.67 -1.43
CA VAL A 8 15.05 -10.19 -0.86
C VAL A 8 14.19 -11.36 -0.41
N ALA A 9 13.65 -11.26 0.80
CA ALA A 9 12.69 -12.22 1.32
C ALA A 9 11.30 -11.59 1.48
N VAL A 10 10.27 -12.41 1.55
CA VAL A 10 8.87 -12.01 1.78
C VAL A 10 8.42 -12.58 3.12
N LEU A 11 7.88 -11.73 4.01
CA LEU A 11 7.25 -12.14 5.26
C LEU A 11 5.74 -11.89 5.20
N GLY A 12 4.96 -12.97 5.18
CA GLY A 12 3.51 -12.96 4.92
C GLY A 12 3.19 -13.38 3.48
N TYR A 13 2.36 -14.42 3.33
CA TYR A 13 2.07 -14.99 2.01
C TYR A 13 0.57 -14.98 1.67
N GLY A 14 -0.07 -13.83 1.94
CA GLY A 14 -1.41 -13.49 1.47
C GLY A 14 -1.42 -12.98 0.02
N ASN A 15 -2.43 -12.22 -0.36
CA ASN A 15 -2.56 -11.67 -1.72
C ASN A 15 -1.37 -10.77 -2.09
N ILE A 16 -0.92 -9.91 -1.18
CA ILE A 16 0.22 -9.02 -1.41
C ILE A 16 1.53 -9.82 -1.49
N GLY A 17 1.74 -10.80 -0.60
CA GLY A 17 2.95 -11.63 -0.62
C GLY A 17 3.12 -12.41 -1.92
N ARG A 18 2.03 -12.97 -2.47
CA ARG A 18 2.03 -13.62 -3.79
C ARG A 18 2.32 -12.64 -4.92
N ALA A 19 1.79 -11.42 -4.83
CA ALA A 19 2.09 -10.39 -5.81
C ALA A 19 3.56 -9.93 -5.73
N CYS A 20 4.14 -9.84 -4.53
CA CYS A 20 5.57 -9.57 -4.33
C CYS A 20 6.45 -10.67 -4.93
N GLU A 21 6.11 -11.95 -4.72
CA GLU A 21 6.81 -13.06 -5.36
C GLU A 21 6.85 -12.90 -6.88
N GLN A 22 5.68 -12.67 -7.51
CA GLN A 22 5.60 -12.48 -8.96
C GLN A 22 6.41 -11.27 -9.43
N ALA A 23 6.40 -10.18 -8.69
CA ALA A 23 7.19 -8.98 -9.01
C ALA A 23 8.71 -9.21 -8.85
N LEU A 24 9.13 -9.94 -7.81
CA LEU A 24 10.54 -10.30 -7.59
C LEU A 24 11.07 -11.22 -8.68
N LEU A 25 10.28 -12.20 -9.12
CA LEU A 25 10.66 -13.11 -10.22
C LEU A 25 10.88 -12.37 -11.56
N GLN A 26 10.33 -11.17 -11.73
CA GLN A 26 10.54 -10.33 -12.91
C GLN A 26 11.58 -9.22 -12.67
N ALA A 27 12.08 -9.05 -11.45
CA ALA A 27 13.06 -8.01 -11.15
C ALA A 27 14.46 -8.39 -11.65
N PRO A 28 15.11 -7.55 -12.48
CA PRO A 28 16.39 -7.91 -13.10
C PRO A 28 17.60 -7.82 -12.15
N ASP A 29 17.41 -7.25 -10.97
CA ASP A 29 18.45 -6.87 -10.01
C ASP A 29 18.21 -7.39 -8.58
N MET A 30 17.19 -8.25 -8.42
CA MET A 30 16.82 -8.84 -7.12
C MET A 30 16.65 -10.35 -7.25
N GLU A 31 16.93 -11.05 -6.16
CA GLU A 31 16.74 -12.48 -6.00
C GLU A 31 15.80 -12.75 -4.84
N LEU A 32 14.74 -13.53 -5.08
CA LEU A 32 13.86 -14.02 -4.00
C LEU A 32 14.56 -15.19 -3.29
N VAL A 33 15.00 -14.96 -2.04
CA VAL A 33 15.74 -15.95 -1.26
C VAL A 33 14.89 -16.72 -0.25
N GLY A 34 13.64 -16.32 -0.04
CA GLY A 34 12.71 -17.05 0.84
C GLY A 34 11.36 -16.37 1.00
N ILE A 35 10.37 -17.22 1.28
CA ILE A 35 9.01 -16.79 1.63
C ILE A 35 8.73 -17.39 3.01
N TYR A 36 8.29 -16.53 3.94
CA TYR A 36 8.05 -16.91 5.34
C TYR A 36 6.64 -16.52 5.76
N HIS A 37 6.00 -17.35 6.57
CA HIS A 37 4.77 -16.97 7.25
C HIS A 37 5.08 -16.08 8.46
N HIS A 38 4.08 -15.34 8.94
CA HIS A 38 4.25 -14.38 10.05
C HIS A 38 4.77 -15.03 11.36
N ASN A 39 4.54 -16.31 11.57
CA ASN A 39 5.05 -17.08 12.71
C ASN A 39 6.47 -17.63 12.51
N GLU A 40 7.08 -17.44 11.34
CA GLU A 40 8.41 -17.93 10.99
C GLU A 40 9.50 -16.85 11.07
N LEU A 41 9.22 -15.72 11.74
CA LEU A 41 10.18 -14.61 11.91
C LEU A 41 11.52 -15.10 12.49
N ASN A 42 11.49 -15.98 13.51
CA ASN A 42 12.72 -16.49 14.12
C ASN A 42 13.55 -17.30 13.12
N GLN A 43 12.90 -18.10 12.26
CA GLN A 43 13.58 -18.84 11.20
C GLN A 43 14.22 -17.90 10.19
N LEU A 44 13.51 -16.84 9.78
CA LEU A 44 14.05 -15.81 8.88
C LEU A 44 15.29 -15.15 9.52
N LEU A 45 15.23 -14.77 10.79
CA LEU A 45 16.34 -14.14 11.51
C LEU A 45 17.58 -15.01 11.60
N THR A 46 17.46 -16.35 11.60
CA THR A 46 18.65 -17.25 11.54
C THR A 46 19.42 -17.13 10.22
N LYS A 47 18.83 -16.53 9.19
CA LYS A 47 19.42 -16.30 7.87
C LYS A 47 19.70 -14.82 7.59
N ALA A 48 19.78 -13.99 8.64
CA ALA A 48 19.90 -12.53 8.51
C ALA A 48 21.09 -12.11 7.63
N ASP A 49 22.23 -12.81 7.71
CA ASP A 49 23.43 -12.53 6.91
C ASP A 49 23.26 -12.77 5.40
N ASP A 50 22.23 -13.54 5.03
CA ASP A 50 21.91 -13.90 3.64
C ASP A 50 20.74 -13.10 3.07
N ILE A 51 20.21 -12.10 3.79
CA ILE A 51 19.04 -11.32 3.39
C ILE A 51 19.34 -9.82 3.46
N ASP A 52 19.21 -9.13 2.35
CA ASP A 52 19.42 -7.68 2.28
C ASP A 52 18.19 -6.88 2.67
N ALA A 53 17.00 -7.35 2.25
CA ALA A 53 15.73 -6.70 2.55
C ALA A 53 14.58 -7.70 2.72
N VAL A 54 13.57 -7.31 3.50
CA VAL A 54 12.33 -8.07 3.69
C VAL A 54 11.12 -7.21 3.31
N LEU A 55 10.26 -7.76 2.45
CA LEU A 55 8.94 -7.21 2.15
C LEU A 55 7.95 -7.72 3.19
N LEU A 56 7.41 -6.81 3.99
CA LEU A 56 6.44 -7.11 5.04
C LEU A 56 5.02 -7.10 4.46
N CYS A 57 4.52 -8.29 4.15
CA CYS A 57 3.18 -8.53 3.61
C CYS A 57 2.25 -9.07 4.70
N THR A 58 2.41 -8.58 5.91
CA THR A 58 1.67 -8.96 7.11
C THR A 58 0.52 -7.98 7.38
N PRO A 59 -0.48 -8.35 8.21
CA PRO A 59 -1.49 -7.38 8.65
C PRO A 59 -0.85 -6.14 9.26
N THR A 60 -1.40 -4.98 8.95
CA THR A 60 -0.89 -3.64 9.33
C THR A 60 -0.47 -3.53 10.79
N ARG A 61 -1.28 -4.07 11.72
CA ARG A 61 -1.00 -4.01 13.17
C ARG A 61 0.24 -4.80 13.61
N GLY A 62 0.74 -5.71 12.78
CA GLY A 62 1.95 -6.49 13.05
C GLY A 62 3.23 -5.86 12.51
N VAL A 63 3.13 -4.91 11.60
CA VAL A 63 4.26 -4.32 10.86
C VAL A 63 5.37 -3.82 11.79
N GLU A 64 5.02 -3.04 12.81
CA GLU A 64 6.02 -2.44 13.72
C GLU A 64 6.86 -3.48 14.46
N VAL A 65 6.24 -4.56 14.90
CA VAL A 65 6.92 -5.65 15.63
C VAL A 65 7.92 -6.35 14.71
N PHE A 66 7.48 -6.72 13.51
CA PHE A 66 8.33 -7.40 12.54
C PHE A 66 9.46 -6.50 12.03
N ALA A 67 9.13 -5.27 11.65
CA ALA A 67 10.12 -4.30 11.19
C ALA A 67 11.19 -4.05 12.26
N THR A 68 10.79 -3.87 13.52
CA THR A 68 11.73 -3.64 14.63
C THR A 68 12.73 -4.78 14.77
N ALA A 69 12.29 -6.03 14.71
CA ALA A 69 13.17 -7.20 14.84
C ALA A 69 14.16 -7.30 13.67
N LEU A 70 13.71 -7.08 12.45
CA LEU A 70 14.52 -7.15 11.23
C LEU A 70 15.54 -6.00 11.15
N LEU A 71 15.11 -4.78 11.46
CA LEU A 71 15.98 -3.61 11.45
C LEU A 71 17.11 -3.74 12.49
N LYS A 72 16.83 -4.31 13.69
CA LYS A 72 17.87 -4.63 14.69
C LYS A 72 18.89 -5.66 14.19
N ALA A 73 18.46 -6.57 13.31
CA ALA A 73 19.36 -7.52 12.64
C ALA A 73 20.09 -6.93 11.43
N GLY A 74 19.93 -5.63 11.15
CA GLY A 74 20.57 -4.96 10.01
C GLY A 74 19.92 -5.20 8.65
N ILE A 75 18.71 -5.77 8.63
CA ILE A 75 17.95 -6.07 7.41
C ILE A 75 17.05 -4.88 7.08
N CYS A 76 17.07 -4.42 5.82
CA CYS A 76 16.14 -3.40 5.36
C CYS A 76 14.70 -3.93 5.32
N THR A 77 13.71 -3.07 5.56
CA THR A 77 12.30 -3.45 5.53
C THR A 77 11.49 -2.53 4.63
N VAL A 78 10.48 -3.10 3.99
CA VAL A 78 9.48 -2.34 3.22
C VAL A 78 8.10 -2.89 3.54
N ASP A 79 7.14 -2.00 3.78
CA ASP A 79 5.76 -2.37 4.12
C ASP A 79 4.73 -1.46 3.44
N SER A 80 3.49 -1.91 3.44
CA SER A 80 2.33 -1.14 2.98
C SER A 80 1.39 -0.74 4.15
N PHE A 81 1.96 -0.29 5.26
CA PHE A 81 1.21 0.19 6.42
C PHE A 81 0.20 1.27 6.01
N ASP A 82 -1.07 1.12 6.38
CA ASP A 82 -2.20 1.90 5.85
C ASP A 82 -3.01 2.69 6.90
N ILE A 83 -2.59 2.70 8.16
CA ILE A 83 -3.23 3.54 9.19
C ILE A 83 -2.63 4.95 9.12
N HIS A 84 -3.16 5.78 8.23
CA HIS A 84 -2.61 7.10 7.87
C HIS A 84 -2.24 7.96 9.08
N THR A 85 -3.10 8.04 10.10
CA THR A 85 -2.87 8.85 11.30
C THR A 85 -1.68 8.39 12.14
N GLN A 86 -1.25 7.14 12.00
CA GLN A 86 -0.15 6.55 12.75
C GLN A 86 1.18 6.58 12.01
N VAL A 87 1.19 6.86 10.71
CA VAL A 87 2.41 6.87 9.87
C VAL A 87 3.51 7.76 10.43
N PRO A 88 3.25 9.03 10.85
CA PRO A 88 4.32 9.88 11.38
C PRO A 88 4.99 9.30 12.64
N GLY A 89 4.20 8.76 13.55
CA GLY A 89 4.70 8.13 14.78
C GLY A 89 5.49 6.84 14.50
N LEU A 90 4.98 5.99 13.62
CA LEU A 90 5.65 4.76 13.19
C LEU A 90 7.00 5.08 12.53
N ARG A 91 7.02 6.06 11.62
CA ARG A 91 8.25 6.53 10.96
C ARG A 91 9.33 6.95 11.98
N GLN A 92 8.92 7.67 13.00
CA GLN A 92 9.83 8.15 14.05
C GLN A 92 10.45 7.00 14.85
N ARG A 93 9.60 6.03 15.29
CA ARG A 93 10.06 4.88 16.07
C ARG A 93 10.94 3.95 15.26
N LEU A 94 10.50 3.53 14.06
CA LEU A 94 11.30 2.67 13.19
C LEU A 94 12.57 3.35 12.70
N GLY A 95 12.54 4.68 12.50
CA GLY A 95 13.72 5.46 12.13
C GLY A 95 14.83 5.42 13.17
N ALA A 96 14.51 5.41 14.46
CA ALA A 96 15.48 5.23 15.52
C ALA A 96 16.13 3.82 15.44
N VAL A 97 15.32 2.78 15.37
CA VAL A 97 15.77 1.38 15.28
C VAL A 97 16.61 1.13 14.02
N ALA A 98 16.17 1.67 12.88
CA ALA A 98 16.88 1.53 11.61
C ALA A 98 18.27 2.15 11.64
N ARG A 99 18.43 3.32 12.28
CA ARG A 99 19.77 3.94 12.45
C ARG A 99 20.69 3.10 13.32
N GLU A 100 20.19 2.53 14.42
CA GLU A 100 20.96 1.63 15.29
C GLU A 100 21.41 0.38 14.54
N GLY A 101 20.52 -0.24 13.77
CA GLY A 101 20.81 -1.45 12.98
C GLY A 101 21.53 -1.19 11.65
N LYS A 102 21.84 0.07 11.30
CA LYS A 102 22.44 0.48 10.01
C LYS A 102 21.61 -0.05 8.83
N ALA A 103 20.31 0.04 8.93
CA ALA A 103 19.32 -0.41 7.95
C ALA A 103 18.41 0.74 7.52
N VAL A 104 17.56 0.47 6.55
CA VAL A 104 16.54 1.38 6.03
C VAL A 104 15.18 0.71 6.09
N SER A 105 14.18 1.45 6.56
CA SER A 105 12.77 1.06 6.47
C SER A 105 12.04 2.01 5.53
N ILE A 106 11.36 1.49 4.50
CA ILE A 106 10.41 2.29 3.72
C ILE A 106 9.01 1.83 4.12
N ILE A 107 8.33 2.71 4.82
CA ILE A 107 7.00 2.44 5.36
C ILE A 107 5.90 3.00 4.46
N SER A 108 4.72 2.41 4.54
CA SER A 108 3.55 2.88 3.77
C SER A 108 3.83 2.96 2.26
N ALA A 109 4.55 1.97 1.73
CA ALA A 109 4.95 1.89 0.34
C ALA A 109 3.96 1.09 -0.51
N GLY A 110 2.67 1.32 -0.29
CA GLY A 110 1.61 0.82 -1.16
C GLY A 110 1.30 1.76 -2.31
N TRP A 111 0.06 1.72 -2.78
CA TRP A 111 -0.43 2.72 -3.72
C TRP A 111 -1.12 3.89 -2.99
N ASP A 112 -1.87 3.62 -1.89
CA ASP A 112 -2.46 4.61 -0.97
C ASP A 112 -2.49 4.05 0.48
N PRO A 113 -1.67 4.61 1.36
CA PRO A 113 -0.60 5.59 1.13
C PRO A 113 0.57 5.00 0.32
N GLY A 114 1.19 5.85 -0.49
CA GLY A 114 2.37 5.46 -1.27
C GLY A 114 2.53 6.23 -2.57
N THR A 115 2.31 5.59 -3.72
CA THR A 115 2.53 6.22 -5.03
C THR A 115 1.61 7.41 -5.29
N ASP A 116 0.35 7.36 -4.91
CA ASP A 116 -0.57 8.49 -5.02
C ASP A 116 -0.16 9.66 -4.10
N SER A 117 0.44 9.36 -2.94
CA SER A 117 1.00 10.37 -2.05
C SER A 117 2.15 11.14 -2.71
N VAL A 118 2.99 10.46 -3.51
CA VAL A 118 4.02 11.12 -4.34
C VAL A 118 3.39 12.06 -5.36
N VAL A 119 2.35 11.61 -6.07
CA VAL A 119 1.62 12.44 -7.04
C VAL A 119 1.00 13.65 -6.35
N ARG A 120 0.34 13.48 -5.20
CA ARG A 120 -0.21 14.60 -4.41
C ARG A 120 0.89 15.61 -4.03
N THR A 121 2.06 15.12 -3.63
CA THR A 121 3.20 15.99 -3.27
C THR A 121 3.68 16.81 -4.45
N LEU A 122 3.78 16.22 -5.65
CA LEU A 122 4.11 16.94 -6.88
C LEU A 122 3.06 17.99 -7.23
N MET A 123 1.78 17.66 -7.14
CA MET A 123 0.68 18.60 -7.37
C MET A 123 0.73 19.79 -6.39
N LEU A 124 1.04 19.53 -5.11
CA LEU A 124 1.21 20.56 -4.10
C LEU A 124 2.42 21.45 -4.38
N ALA A 125 3.53 20.88 -4.84
CA ALA A 125 4.72 21.64 -5.20
C ALA A 125 4.47 22.56 -6.42
N MET A 126 3.67 22.12 -7.40
CA MET A 126 3.34 22.90 -8.58
C MET A 126 2.31 24.01 -8.31
N ALA A 127 1.38 23.80 -7.39
CA ALA A 127 0.37 24.78 -7.00
C ALA A 127 0.13 24.71 -5.48
N PRO A 128 0.97 25.38 -4.64
CA PRO A 128 0.96 25.22 -3.19
C PRO A 128 -0.33 25.72 -2.52
N ALA A 129 -0.97 26.75 -3.02
CA ALA A 129 -2.28 27.21 -2.54
C ALA A 129 -3.40 26.56 -3.37
N GLY A 130 -4.48 26.10 -2.71
CA GLY A 130 -5.63 25.52 -3.41
C GLY A 130 -6.23 24.29 -2.72
N LEU A 131 -7.10 23.59 -3.45
CA LEU A 131 -7.86 22.43 -2.97
C LEU A 131 -7.43 21.18 -3.72
N THR A 132 -7.29 20.08 -2.98
CA THR A 132 -7.08 18.75 -3.57
C THR A 132 -8.28 17.87 -3.23
N TYR A 133 -8.87 17.25 -4.24
CA TYR A 133 -9.89 16.24 -4.10
C TYR A 133 -9.31 14.88 -4.39
N THR A 134 -9.59 13.91 -3.52
CA THR A 134 -9.24 12.51 -3.70
C THR A 134 -10.53 11.72 -3.86
N ASN A 135 -10.79 11.25 -5.07
CA ASN A 135 -11.97 10.48 -5.41
C ASN A 135 -11.55 9.02 -5.59
N PHE A 136 -11.72 8.20 -4.54
CA PHE A 136 -11.42 6.77 -4.60
C PHE A 136 -12.49 6.00 -5.38
N GLY A 137 -12.07 5.02 -6.17
CA GLY A 137 -12.94 4.15 -6.97
C GLY A 137 -13.15 4.67 -8.41
N PRO A 138 -14.13 4.07 -9.13
CA PRO A 138 -14.94 2.96 -8.66
C PRO A 138 -14.10 1.70 -8.42
N GLY A 139 -14.43 0.94 -7.36
CA GLY A 139 -13.72 -0.30 -7.13
C GLY A 139 -13.87 -0.87 -5.72
N ARG A 140 -13.32 -2.06 -5.54
CA ARG A 140 -13.44 -2.85 -4.32
C ARG A 140 -12.64 -2.22 -3.18
N SER A 141 -13.31 -1.90 -2.08
CA SER A 141 -12.68 -1.52 -0.82
C SER A 141 -12.38 -2.75 0.03
N MET A 142 -11.10 -3.01 0.30
CA MET A 142 -10.69 -4.19 1.06
C MET A 142 -11.12 -4.12 2.52
N GLY A 143 -10.88 -3.00 3.21
CA GLY A 143 -11.25 -2.81 4.63
C GLY A 143 -12.75 -2.94 4.85
N HIS A 144 -13.55 -2.22 4.06
CA HIS A 144 -15.02 -2.29 4.13
C HIS A 144 -15.57 -3.68 3.77
N THR A 145 -14.92 -4.36 2.82
CA THR A 145 -15.30 -5.75 2.49
C THR A 145 -15.08 -6.69 3.68
N VAL A 146 -13.95 -6.54 4.39
CA VAL A 146 -13.66 -7.35 5.59
C VAL A 146 -14.64 -7.02 6.72
N ALA A 147 -14.95 -5.74 6.93
CA ALA A 147 -15.93 -5.31 7.91
C ALA A 147 -17.32 -5.88 7.62
N ALA A 148 -17.78 -5.81 6.36
CA ALA A 148 -19.07 -6.38 5.96
C ALA A 148 -19.15 -7.90 6.20
N LYS A 149 -18.07 -8.63 5.90
CA LYS A 149 -18.00 -10.09 6.16
C LYS A 149 -18.04 -10.46 7.65
N ALA A 150 -17.67 -9.55 8.52
CA ALA A 150 -17.69 -9.79 9.97
C ALA A 150 -19.09 -9.62 10.60
N ILE A 151 -20.06 -9.10 9.85
CA ILE A 151 -21.46 -8.96 10.34
C ILE A 151 -22.12 -10.34 10.40
N SER A 152 -22.74 -10.65 11.52
CA SER A 152 -23.47 -11.93 11.73
C SER A 152 -24.58 -12.09 10.71
N GLY A 153 -24.67 -13.28 10.07
CA GLY A 153 -25.62 -13.60 9.01
C GLY A 153 -25.08 -13.32 7.59
N VAL A 154 -23.87 -12.73 7.46
CA VAL A 154 -23.22 -12.53 6.18
C VAL A 154 -22.28 -13.72 5.89
N LYS A 155 -22.60 -14.48 4.83
CA LYS A 155 -21.76 -15.57 4.33
C LYS A 155 -20.58 -15.06 3.51
N ASP A 156 -20.82 -14.09 2.63
CA ASP A 156 -19.76 -13.39 1.88
C ASP A 156 -20.20 -11.97 1.53
N ALA A 157 -19.23 -11.06 1.29
CA ALA A 157 -19.50 -9.68 0.97
C ALA A 157 -18.48 -9.08 0.00
N LEU A 158 -18.90 -8.05 -0.71
CA LEU A 158 -18.09 -7.18 -1.54
C LEU A 158 -18.55 -5.73 -1.34
N SER A 159 -17.70 -4.88 -0.81
CA SER A 159 -17.97 -3.44 -0.73
C SER A 159 -17.24 -2.69 -1.85
N MET A 160 -18.01 -1.94 -2.64
CA MET A 160 -17.52 -1.07 -3.69
C MET A 160 -17.55 0.38 -3.24
N THR A 161 -16.47 1.10 -3.48
CA THR A 161 -16.38 2.54 -3.34
C THR A 161 -16.72 3.20 -4.67
N ILE A 162 -17.75 4.03 -4.70
CA ILE A 162 -18.17 4.78 -5.88
C ILE A 162 -17.94 6.27 -5.61
N PRO A 163 -17.05 6.94 -6.36
CA PRO A 163 -16.82 8.36 -6.19
C PRO A 163 -18.00 9.18 -6.71
N LEU A 164 -18.41 10.18 -5.92
CA LEU A 164 -19.41 11.17 -6.31
C LEU A 164 -18.78 12.52 -6.70
N GLY A 165 -17.44 12.61 -6.63
CA GLY A 165 -16.69 13.82 -6.87
C GLY A 165 -16.42 14.61 -5.57
N THR A 166 -15.48 15.53 -5.63
CA THR A 166 -15.09 16.42 -4.51
C THR A 166 -14.69 15.69 -3.21
N GLY A 167 -14.21 14.43 -3.33
CA GLY A 167 -13.84 13.59 -2.19
C GLY A 167 -15.00 12.90 -1.48
N ILE A 168 -16.21 12.99 -2.03
CA ILE A 168 -17.40 12.31 -1.49
C ILE A 168 -17.56 10.95 -2.16
N HIS A 169 -17.91 9.94 -1.37
CA HIS A 169 -18.05 8.56 -1.82
C HIS A 169 -19.39 7.97 -1.40
N ARG A 170 -19.85 7.00 -2.20
CA ARG A 170 -20.96 6.11 -1.89
C ARG A 170 -20.44 4.69 -1.73
N ARG A 171 -20.99 3.92 -0.81
CA ARG A 171 -20.71 2.50 -0.62
C ARG A 171 -21.81 1.67 -1.23
N MET A 172 -21.46 0.79 -2.14
CA MET A 172 -22.35 -0.26 -2.65
C MET A 172 -21.89 -1.58 -2.06
N VAL A 173 -22.62 -2.12 -1.11
CA VAL A 173 -22.24 -3.32 -0.37
C VAL A 173 -23.13 -4.49 -0.83
N TYR A 174 -22.52 -5.41 -1.56
CA TYR A 174 -23.16 -6.64 -2.00
C TYR A 174 -22.90 -7.72 -0.96
N ILE A 175 -23.95 -8.38 -0.49
CA ILE A 175 -23.88 -9.43 0.52
C ILE A 175 -24.52 -10.71 0.04
N GLU A 176 -23.89 -11.85 0.32
CA GLU A 176 -24.45 -13.19 0.25
C GLU A 176 -24.80 -13.58 1.69
N LEU A 177 -26.05 -13.95 1.94
CA LEU A 177 -26.53 -14.29 3.27
C LEU A 177 -26.23 -15.74 3.63
N GLU A 178 -26.05 -16.00 4.94
CA GLU A 178 -26.10 -17.34 5.48
C GLU A 178 -27.54 -17.92 5.39
N ASP A 179 -27.64 -19.25 5.36
CA ASP A 179 -28.95 -19.93 5.31
C ASP A 179 -29.81 -19.55 6.51
N GLY A 180 -31.00 -18.97 6.23
CA GLY A 180 -31.95 -18.54 7.25
C GLY A 180 -31.69 -17.16 7.86
N ALA A 181 -30.67 -16.44 7.40
CA ALA A 181 -30.45 -15.04 7.84
C ALA A 181 -31.52 -14.10 7.25
N ASP A 182 -31.93 -13.10 8.05
CA ASP A 182 -32.89 -12.08 7.64
C ASP A 182 -32.15 -10.84 7.09
N PHE A 183 -32.43 -10.50 5.83
CA PHE A 183 -31.77 -9.36 5.16
C PHE A 183 -31.92 -8.05 5.95
N ALA A 184 -33.13 -7.73 6.43
CA ALA A 184 -33.38 -6.46 7.12
C ALA A 184 -32.58 -6.34 8.43
N THR A 185 -32.40 -7.45 9.12
CA THR A 185 -31.56 -7.51 10.34
C THR A 185 -30.09 -7.29 10.03
N VAL A 186 -29.59 -7.96 8.98
CA VAL A 186 -28.18 -7.83 8.54
C VAL A 186 -27.91 -6.44 8.00
N GLU A 187 -28.78 -5.89 7.16
CA GLU A 187 -28.67 -4.53 6.61
C GLU A 187 -28.60 -3.49 7.75
N LYS A 188 -29.50 -3.58 8.73
CA LYS A 188 -29.51 -2.68 9.88
C LYS A 188 -28.20 -2.76 10.69
N ALA A 189 -27.67 -3.97 10.90
CA ALA A 189 -26.41 -4.15 11.62
C ALA A 189 -25.23 -3.57 10.83
N LEU A 190 -25.20 -3.76 9.52
CA LEU A 190 -24.17 -3.25 8.63
C LEU A 190 -24.17 -1.72 8.60
N LEU A 191 -25.34 -1.09 8.44
CA LEU A 191 -25.46 0.37 8.43
C LEU A 191 -25.12 1.03 9.77
N ALA A 192 -25.16 0.29 10.88
CA ALA A 192 -24.77 0.77 12.19
C ALA A 192 -23.27 0.59 12.50
N ASP A 193 -22.53 -0.15 11.67
CA ASP A 193 -21.09 -0.35 11.85
C ASP A 193 -20.30 0.92 11.50
N ASP A 194 -19.25 1.23 12.26
CA ASP A 194 -18.43 2.43 12.12
C ASP A 194 -17.80 2.58 10.71
N TYR A 195 -17.60 1.48 9.99
CA TYR A 195 -17.10 1.50 8.61
C TYR A 195 -18.12 2.06 7.61
N PHE A 196 -19.40 2.02 7.93
CA PHE A 196 -20.48 2.37 7.00
C PHE A 196 -21.37 3.53 7.47
N ALA A 197 -21.39 3.81 8.77
CA ALA A 197 -22.30 4.78 9.39
C ALA A 197 -22.11 6.22 8.89
N HIS A 198 -20.92 6.56 8.35
CA HIS A 198 -20.58 7.93 7.95
C HIS A 198 -20.63 8.15 6.44
N ASP A 199 -20.82 7.09 5.63
CA ASP A 199 -20.94 7.15 4.18
C ASP A 199 -22.38 6.89 3.72
N GLU A 200 -22.76 7.42 2.56
CA GLU A 200 -23.96 6.98 1.86
C GLU A 200 -23.80 5.49 1.47
N THR A 201 -24.43 4.60 2.23
CA THR A 201 -24.27 3.15 2.07
C THR A 201 -25.56 2.49 1.60
N HIS A 202 -25.48 1.71 0.52
CA HIS A 202 -26.55 0.88 0.00
C HIS A 202 -26.14 -0.59 0.10
N VAL A 203 -27.00 -1.39 0.73
CA VAL A 203 -26.82 -2.84 0.88
C VAL A 203 -27.67 -3.58 -0.12
N ILE A 204 -27.10 -4.54 -0.82
CA ILE A 204 -27.76 -5.31 -1.88
C ILE A 204 -27.50 -6.79 -1.63
N GLU A 205 -28.56 -7.55 -1.45
CA GLU A 205 -28.46 -9.02 -1.41
C GLU A 205 -28.20 -9.59 -2.79
N VAL A 206 -27.27 -10.53 -2.89
CA VAL A 206 -26.92 -11.24 -4.13
C VAL A 206 -26.85 -12.74 -3.87
N PRO A 207 -27.20 -13.58 -4.84
CA PRO A 207 -27.13 -15.03 -4.70
C PRO A 207 -25.70 -15.56 -4.59
N SER A 208 -24.70 -14.82 -5.08
CA SER A 208 -23.29 -15.16 -4.96
C SER A 208 -22.41 -13.94 -5.16
N VAL A 209 -21.58 -13.63 -4.16
CA VAL A 209 -20.58 -12.58 -4.25
C VAL A 209 -19.43 -12.98 -5.18
N ALA A 210 -19.09 -14.27 -5.25
CA ALA A 210 -18.04 -14.77 -6.13
C ALA A 210 -18.35 -14.54 -7.63
N ALA A 211 -19.63 -14.41 -7.99
CA ALA A 211 -20.04 -14.12 -9.37
C ALA A 211 -19.77 -12.67 -9.80
N LEU A 212 -19.55 -11.75 -8.87
CA LEU A 212 -19.36 -10.32 -9.16
C LEU A 212 -17.98 -9.99 -9.74
N ASN A 213 -16.97 -10.79 -9.48
CA ASN A 213 -15.61 -10.81 -10.07
C ASN A 213 -14.94 -9.45 -10.35
N ASN A 214 -15.42 -8.34 -9.79
CA ASN A 214 -14.82 -7.04 -9.98
C ASN A 214 -13.87 -6.75 -8.80
N VAL A 215 -12.56 -6.72 -9.08
CA VAL A 215 -11.50 -6.44 -8.11
C VAL A 215 -10.70 -5.18 -8.47
N ALA A 216 -11.09 -4.48 -9.53
CA ALA A 216 -10.46 -3.22 -9.89
C ALA A 216 -10.67 -2.19 -8.77
N HIS A 217 -9.70 -1.33 -8.61
CA HIS A 217 -9.76 -0.18 -7.74
C HIS A 217 -9.06 0.98 -8.42
N GLY A 218 -9.24 2.20 -7.90
CA GLY A 218 -8.58 3.33 -8.48
C GLY A 218 -8.74 4.59 -7.66
N VAL A 219 -8.14 5.65 -8.17
CA VAL A 219 -8.25 6.99 -7.61
C VAL A 219 -8.22 8.03 -8.73
N ASP A 220 -9.01 9.07 -8.58
CA ASP A 220 -8.95 10.29 -9.36
C ASP A 220 -8.54 11.44 -8.43
N LEU A 221 -7.29 11.87 -8.55
CA LEU A 221 -6.74 13.01 -7.82
C LEU A 221 -6.93 14.26 -8.66
N GLU A 222 -7.60 15.26 -8.10
CA GLU A 222 -7.75 16.56 -8.74
C GLU A 222 -7.23 17.65 -7.81
N ARG A 223 -6.34 18.51 -8.32
CA ARG A 223 -5.91 19.72 -7.63
C ARG A 223 -6.24 20.95 -8.43
N ASN A 224 -6.95 21.88 -7.81
CA ASN A 224 -7.23 23.22 -8.32
C ASN A 224 -6.49 24.22 -7.45
N GLY A 225 -5.58 25.01 -8.04
CA GLY A 225 -4.71 25.84 -7.22
C GLY A 225 -4.09 27.05 -7.92
N VAL A 226 -3.10 27.58 -7.25
CA VAL A 226 -2.40 28.82 -7.62
C VAL A 226 -0.90 28.53 -7.67
N SER A 227 -0.27 28.87 -8.80
CA SER A 227 1.18 28.84 -8.98
C SER A 227 1.71 30.27 -8.97
N GLY A 228 2.51 30.62 -7.96
CA GLY A 228 2.87 32.01 -7.70
C GLY A 228 1.63 32.86 -7.42
N THR A 229 1.31 33.79 -8.31
CA THR A 229 0.09 34.62 -8.28
C THR A 229 -0.95 34.22 -9.31
N THR A 230 -0.67 33.18 -10.13
CA THR A 230 -1.53 32.77 -11.24
C THR A 230 -2.53 31.72 -10.77
N HIS A 231 -3.80 32.06 -10.80
CA HIS A 231 -4.92 31.20 -10.44
C HIS A 231 -5.26 30.18 -11.55
N ASN A 232 -6.20 29.28 -11.24
CA ASN A 232 -6.80 28.33 -12.18
C ASN A 232 -5.83 27.28 -12.74
N GLN A 233 -4.78 26.94 -11.98
CA GLN A 233 -4.00 25.75 -12.27
C GLN A 233 -4.83 24.51 -11.90
N ARG A 234 -4.97 23.58 -12.84
CA ARG A 234 -5.71 22.34 -12.62
C ARG A 234 -4.86 21.17 -13.05
N PHE A 235 -4.63 20.26 -12.09
CA PHE A 235 -3.93 19.01 -12.33
C PHE A 235 -4.86 17.84 -12.02
N ARG A 236 -4.80 16.82 -12.84
CA ARG A 236 -5.56 15.59 -12.66
C ARG A 236 -4.69 14.38 -12.89
N PHE A 237 -4.81 13.39 -12.02
CA PHE A 237 -4.19 12.08 -12.15
C PHE A 237 -5.25 11.02 -11.88
N THR A 238 -5.41 10.12 -12.83
CA THR A 238 -6.36 9.01 -12.72
C THR A 238 -5.62 7.70 -12.79
N MET A 239 -5.96 6.77 -11.91
CA MET A 239 -5.35 5.44 -11.83
C MET A 239 -6.44 4.39 -11.66
N GLU A 240 -6.39 3.35 -12.50
CA GLU A 240 -7.17 2.12 -12.35
C GLU A 240 -6.21 0.95 -12.19
N ILE A 241 -6.40 0.13 -11.16
CA ILE A 241 -5.43 -0.86 -10.73
C ILE A 241 -6.05 -2.19 -10.33
N ASN A 242 -5.23 -3.24 -10.37
CA ASN A 242 -5.37 -4.42 -9.54
C ASN A 242 -4.53 -4.20 -8.27
N ASN A 243 -5.17 -3.98 -7.13
CA ASN A 243 -4.51 -3.56 -5.90
C ASN A 243 -3.38 -4.52 -5.45
N PRO A 244 -3.57 -5.85 -5.30
CA PRO A 244 -2.48 -6.71 -4.86
C PRO A 244 -1.26 -6.63 -5.78
N ALA A 245 -1.47 -6.62 -7.10
CA ALA A 245 -0.39 -6.58 -8.07
C ALA A 245 0.40 -5.26 -8.02
N LEU A 246 -0.29 -4.12 -7.99
CA LEU A 246 0.38 -2.82 -7.90
C LEU A 246 1.14 -2.69 -6.57
N THR A 247 0.49 -3.00 -5.43
CA THR A 247 1.16 -2.92 -4.12
C THR A 247 2.40 -3.81 -4.08
N GLY A 248 2.33 -5.06 -4.57
CA GLY A 248 3.48 -5.96 -4.63
C GLY A 248 4.62 -5.38 -5.47
N GLN A 249 4.32 -4.80 -6.63
CA GLN A 249 5.31 -4.16 -7.49
C GLN A 249 5.95 -2.94 -6.82
N VAL A 250 5.16 -2.11 -6.14
CA VAL A 250 5.67 -0.92 -5.43
C VAL A 250 6.58 -1.32 -4.27
N LEU A 251 6.22 -2.37 -3.50
CA LEU A 251 7.08 -2.88 -2.43
C LEU A 251 8.46 -3.33 -2.95
N VAL A 252 8.50 -4.05 -4.07
CA VAL A 252 9.77 -4.44 -4.73
C VAL A 252 10.56 -3.22 -5.19
N SER A 253 9.91 -2.23 -5.78
CA SER A 253 10.54 -0.98 -6.21
C SER A 253 11.08 -0.17 -5.04
N ALA A 254 10.35 -0.11 -3.93
CA ALA A 254 10.77 0.55 -2.70
C ALA A 254 11.95 -0.17 -2.02
N ALA A 255 12.00 -1.52 -2.09
CA ALA A 255 13.15 -2.28 -1.59
C ALA A 255 14.44 -1.87 -2.31
N ARG A 256 14.36 -1.65 -3.62
CA ARG A 256 15.49 -1.14 -4.41
C ARG A 256 15.99 0.19 -3.88
N ALA A 257 15.08 1.11 -3.60
CA ALA A 257 15.40 2.42 -3.01
C ALA A 257 16.01 2.27 -1.60
N ALA A 258 15.45 1.41 -0.75
CA ALA A 258 15.98 1.15 0.60
C ALA A 258 17.43 0.65 0.56
N LEU A 259 17.73 -0.29 -0.34
CA LEU A 259 19.07 -0.85 -0.50
C LEU A 259 20.09 0.17 -1.03
N ARG A 260 19.67 1.07 -1.92
CA ARG A 260 20.52 2.19 -2.38
C ARG A 260 20.82 3.15 -1.26
N GLN A 261 19.82 3.58 -0.48
CA GLN A 261 20.02 4.46 0.69
C GLN A 261 20.92 3.80 1.73
N ARG A 262 20.72 2.50 2.01
CA ARG A 262 21.62 1.76 2.90
C ARG A 262 23.07 1.78 2.42
N LYS A 263 23.31 1.57 1.13
CA LYS A 263 24.64 1.62 0.52
C LYS A 263 25.28 3.01 0.64
N GLU A 264 24.48 4.06 0.62
CA GLU A 264 24.90 5.45 0.79
C GLU A 264 25.03 5.87 2.28
N GLY A 265 24.74 4.98 3.21
CA GLY A 265 24.78 5.25 4.66
C GLY A 265 23.60 6.10 5.16
N GLN A 266 22.53 6.24 4.39
CA GLN A 266 21.33 7.00 4.74
C GLN A 266 20.36 6.14 5.55
N TYR A 267 20.76 5.77 6.77
CA TYR A 267 19.96 4.91 7.63
C TYR A 267 18.77 5.64 8.26
N GLY A 268 17.62 4.98 8.32
CA GLY A 268 16.41 5.56 8.90
C GLY A 268 15.13 4.93 8.39
N ALA A 269 14.00 5.58 8.72
CA ALA A 269 12.72 5.23 8.13
C ALA A 269 12.17 6.37 7.27
N TYR A 270 11.64 6.03 6.11
CA TYR A 270 11.19 6.95 5.08
C TYR A 270 9.83 6.52 4.54
N THR A 271 9.10 7.45 3.95
CA THR A 271 7.92 7.20 3.12
C THR A 271 8.27 7.48 1.65
N LEU A 272 7.44 7.07 0.71
CA LEU A 272 7.74 7.26 -0.72
C LEU A 272 7.85 8.73 -1.15
N ILE A 273 7.21 9.67 -0.43
CA ILE A 273 7.33 11.11 -0.74
C ILE A 273 8.74 11.68 -0.47
N GLU A 274 9.56 10.96 0.30
CA GLU A 274 10.94 11.36 0.63
C GLU A 274 11.96 10.66 -0.27
N ILE A 275 11.52 9.76 -1.15
CA ILE A 275 12.38 8.96 -2.02
C ILE A 275 12.36 9.56 -3.43
N PRO A 276 13.51 9.87 -4.04
CA PRO A 276 13.55 10.21 -5.44
C PRO A 276 12.98 9.07 -6.30
N PRO A 277 11.98 9.31 -7.19
CA PRO A 277 11.36 8.25 -7.98
C PRO A 277 12.36 7.37 -8.75
N VAL A 278 13.45 7.95 -9.23
CA VAL A 278 14.51 7.23 -9.94
C VAL A 278 15.19 6.15 -9.08
N ALA A 279 15.21 6.32 -7.77
CA ALA A 279 15.80 5.33 -6.86
C ALA A 279 15.00 4.01 -6.82
N MET A 280 13.74 4.04 -7.22
CA MET A 280 12.86 2.87 -7.29
C MET A 280 13.01 2.07 -8.59
N LEU A 281 13.67 2.62 -9.61
CA LEU A 281 13.82 1.99 -10.91
C LEU A 281 15.08 1.12 -10.99
N PRO A 282 15.09 0.01 -11.74
CA PRO A 282 16.31 -0.76 -11.99
C PRO A 282 17.31 0.04 -12.85
N GLY A 283 18.60 -0.33 -12.84
CA GLY A 283 19.62 0.39 -13.60
C GLY A 283 20.15 1.64 -12.90
N SER A 284 20.86 2.47 -13.62
CA SER A 284 21.47 3.70 -13.09
C SER A 284 20.53 4.93 -13.21
N ALA A 285 20.75 5.92 -12.36
CA ALA A 285 20.02 7.18 -12.47
C ALA A 285 20.31 7.90 -13.81
N ASP A 286 21.55 7.83 -14.30
CA ASP A 286 21.96 8.50 -15.55
C ASP A 286 21.22 7.93 -16.77
N GLU A 287 21.02 6.60 -16.81
CA GLU A 287 20.24 5.95 -17.87
C GLU A 287 18.79 6.48 -17.89
N TRP A 288 18.17 6.63 -16.71
CA TRP A 288 16.80 7.12 -16.61
C TRP A 288 16.68 8.60 -16.89
N VAL A 289 17.64 9.42 -16.45
CA VAL A 289 17.71 10.85 -16.81
C VAL A 289 17.78 11.01 -18.33
N ALA A 290 18.64 10.22 -19.01
CA ALA A 290 18.75 10.28 -20.47
C ALA A 290 17.47 9.85 -21.20
N GLN A 291 16.62 9.05 -20.57
CA GLN A 291 15.37 8.54 -21.16
C GLN A 291 14.15 9.44 -20.90
N LEU A 292 14.09 10.05 -19.71
CA LEU A 292 12.88 10.69 -19.21
C LEU A 292 12.98 12.23 -19.18
N VAL A 293 14.17 12.79 -19.30
CA VAL A 293 14.45 14.24 -19.30
C VAL A 293 15.13 14.66 -20.61
#